data_36a1af73b6b4218b75441f879e472668
#
_entry.id   36a1af73b6b4218b75441f879e472668
#
_cell.length_a   1.000
_cell.length_b   1.000
_cell.length_c   1.000
_cell.angle_alpha   90.00
_cell.angle_beta   90.00
_cell.angle_gamma   90.00
#
_symmetry.space_group_name_H-M   'P 1'
#
loop_
_entity.id
_entity.type
_entity.pdbx_description
1 polymer ?
#
loop_
_entity_poly.entity_id
_entity_poly.type
_entity_poly.pdbx_seq_one_letter_code
_entity_poly.pdbx_strand_id
1 'polypeptide(L)'
;AVGRVGALACWEHYNPLARYALMAQHEEIHCSQFPGSMVGQIFADQMEVTIRHHALEAAAFVVNATGWLDETQVAQIAPTEALRGALRGGSLTAIVTPEGRILGEPLTSGEGLVVADLDLTLVTKRKRMMDSVGHYARPELLHLVIDARPTSPMTSESGAAPHPLPAITIEETHTRDRSTSDPLAQLDHRTPITGAPAR
;
A
#
# COMPACT_ATOMS: atom_id res chain seq x y z
N ALA A 1 -2.43 -15.17 12.96
CA ALA A 1 -3.13 -13.91 12.68
C ALA A 1 -2.16 -12.98 11.94
N VAL A 2 -2.64 -12.27 10.93
CA VAL A 2 -1.80 -11.41 10.07
C VAL A 2 -1.62 -10.01 10.70
N GLY A 3 -2.30 -9.69 11.80
CA GLY A 3 -2.36 -8.34 12.36
C GLY A 3 -3.54 -7.52 11.80
N ARG A 4 -3.62 -6.24 12.18
CA ARG A 4 -4.62 -5.30 11.67
C ARG A 4 -4.07 -4.62 10.42
N VAL A 5 -4.81 -4.75 9.31
CA VAL A 5 -4.39 -4.25 8.00
C VAL A 5 -5.24 -3.05 7.63
N GLY A 6 -4.59 -1.93 7.32
CA GLY A 6 -5.17 -0.75 6.68
C GLY A 6 -4.78 -0.68 5.21
N ALA A 7 -5.48 0.12 4.41
CA ALA A 7 -5.13 0.34 3.02
C ALA A 7 -5.60 1.71 2.52
N LEU A 8 -4.77 2.35 1.70
CA LEU A 8 -5.11 3.55 0.93
C LEU A 8 -4.51 3.43 -0.48
N ALA A 9 -5.16 4.08 -1.44
CA ALA A 9 -4.68 4.13 -2.81
C ALA A 9 -4.09 5.50 -3.13
N CYS A 10 -2.87 5.51 -3.66
CA CYS A 10 -2.23 6.65 -4.29
C CYS A 10 -2.35 7.96 -3.47
N TRP A 11 -2.93 8.99 -4.03
CA TRP A 11 -3.07 10.31 -3.42
C TRP A 11 -4.08 10.39 -2.27
N GLU A 12 -4.82 9.33 -1.97
CA GLU A 12 -5.57 9.25 -0.71
C GLU A 12 -4.64 9.41 0.49
N HIS A 13 -3.36 8.99 0.35
CA HIS A 13 -2.33 9.20 1.35
C HIS A 13 -2.02 10.68 1.62
N TYR A 14 -2.36 11.60 0.70
CA TYR A 14 -2.14 13.03 0.91
C TYR A 14 -3.24 13.67 1.75
N ASN A 15 -4.33 12.94 2.01
CA ASN A 15 -5.32 13.36 2.98
C ASN A 15 -4.90 12.91 4.39
N PRO A 16 -4.45 13.83 5.26
CA PRO A 16 -3.99 13.45 6.60
C PRO A 16 -5.11 12.86 7.47
N LEU A 17 -6.38 13.20 7.21
CA LEU A 17 -7.51 12.66 7.95
C LEU A 17 -7.78 11.20 7.61
N ALA A 18 -7.59 10.80 6.33
CA ALA A 18 -7.71 9.41 5.91
C ALA A 18 -6.63 8.54 6.58
N ARG A 19 -5.39 9.01 6.60
CA ARG A 19 -4.29 8.33 7.31
C ARG A 19 -4.55 8.24 8.81
N TYR A 20 -4.96 9.35 9.43
CA TYR A 20 -5.28 9.38 10.85
C TYR A 20 -6.41 8.42 11.23
N ALA A 21 -7.43 8.28 10.36
CA ALA A 21 -8.53 7.34 10.56
C ALA A 21 -8.05 5.89 10.68
N LEU A 22 -7.07 5.47 9.87
CA LEU A 22 -6.47 4.14 9.93
C LEU A 22 -5.57 3.99 11.15
N MET A 23 -4.75 4.98 11.46
CA MET A 23 -3.93 5.01 12.68
C MET A 23 -4.79 4.87 13.93
N ALA A 24 -5.92 5.58 14.00
CA ALA A 24 -6.86 5.51 15.13
C ALA A 24 -7.54 4.13 15.28
N GLN A 25 -7.59 3.34 14.21
CA GLN A 25 -8.01 1.95 14.23
C GLN A 25 -6.86 0.97 14.53
N HIS A 26 -5.70 1.52 14.88
CA HIS A 26 -4.50 0.77 15.28
C HIS A 26 -3.99 -0.21 14.23
N GLU A 27 -3.91 0.21 12.98
CA GLU A 27 -3.28 -0.59 11.93
C GLU A 27 -1.85 -0.97 12.32
N GLU A 28 -1.42 -2.16 11.91
CA GLU A 28 -0.08 -2.71 12.14
C GLU A 28 0.66 -2.90 10.82
N ILE A 29 -0.10 -3.14 9.76
CA ILE A 29 0.37 -3.25 8.39
C ILE A 29 -0.50 -2.34 7.52
N HIS A 30 0.11 -1.44 6.80
CA HIS A 30 -0.54 -0.58 5.83
C HIS A 30 -0.21 -1.02 4.42
N CYS A 31 -1.22 -1.35 3.62
CA CYS A 31 -1.08 -1.63 2.20
C CYS A 31 -1.26 -0.34 1.40
N SER A 32 -0.26 0.04 0.64
CA SER A 32 -0.33 1.18 -0.25
C SER A 32 -0.16 0.75 -1.70
N GLN A 33 -0.86 1.42 -2.60
CA GLN A 33 -0.79 1.17 -4.02
C GLN A 33 -0.70 2.48 -4.78
N PHE A 34 0.27 2.57 -5.67
CA PHE A 34 0.44 3.71 -6.57
C PHE A 34 0.50 3.23 -8.03
N PRO A 35 0.11 4.06 -9.00
CA PRO A 35 0.11 3.64 -10.41
C PRO A 35 1.50 3.28 -10.92
N GLY A 36 2.57 3.92 -10.44
CA GLY A 36 3.91 3.77 -11.04
C GLY A 36 3.96 4.29 -12.48
N SER A 37 5.09 4.13 -13.16
CA SER A 37 5.30 4.51 -14.57
C SER A 37 4.65 5.83 -14.94
N MET A 38 4.84 6.84 -14.10
CA MET A 38 4.20 8.14 -14.22
C MET A 38 5.13 9.23 -13.67
N VAL A 39 5.28 10.33 -14.41
CA VAL A 39 6.03 11.54 -14.02
C VAL A 39 7.50 11.30 -13.62
N GLY A 40 8.04 10.12 -13.95
CA GLY A 40 9.47 9.81 -13.74
C GLY A 40 9.90 9.79 -12.26
N GLN A 41 11.15 10.16 -12.01
CA GLN A 41 11.78 10.06 -10.69
C GLN A 41 11.08 10.90 -9.63
N ILE A 42 10.53 12.05 -9.97
CA ILE A 42 9.84 12.92 -9.00
C ILE A 42 8.65 12.21 -8.35
N PHE A 43 7.97 11.34 -9.08
CA PHE A 43 6.85 10.58 -8.53
C PHE A 43 7.32 9.48 -7.58
N ALA A 44 8.43 8.81 -7.90
CA ALA A 44 9.06 7.85 -7.01
C ALA A 44 9.51 8.51 -5.70
N ASP A 45 10.13 9.69 -5.78
CA ASP A 45 10.59 10.44 -4.60
C ASP A 45 9.42 10.86 -3.70
N GLN A 46 8.32 11.36 -4.29
CA GLN A 46 7.12 11.72 -3.54
C GLN A 46 6.48 10.51 -2.88
N MET A 47 6.45 9.39 -3.57
CA MET A 47 5.94 8.11 -3.05
C MET A 47 6.80 7.62 -1.89
N GLU A 48 8.13 7.65 -2.03
CA GLU A 48 9.05 7.26 -0.95
C GLU A 48 8.82 8.08 0.31
N VAL A 49 8.72 9.41 0.18
CA VAL A 49 8.41 10.29 1.31
C VAL A 49 7.08 9.89 1.95
N THR A 50 6.06 9.63 1.13
CA THR A 50 4.71 9.30 1.61
C THR A 50 4.68 8.01 2.41
N ILE A 51 5.22 6.91 1.85
CA ILE A 51 5.18 5.60 2.50
C ILE A 51 6.06 5.54 3.75
N ARG A 52 7.22 6.18 3.73
CA ARG A 52 8.12 6.24 4.88
C ARG A 52 7.55 7.12 6.00
N HIS A 53 6.95 8.25 5.64
CA HIS A 53 6.28 9.12 6.61
C HIS A 53 5.10 8.40 7.26
N HIS A 54 4.25 7.73 6.48
CA HIS A 54 3.12 7.00 7.04
C HIS A 54 3.59 5.88 8.00
N ALA A 55 4.59 5.10 7.61
CA ALA A 55 5.17 4.06 8.48
C ALA A 55 5.67 4.63 9.81
N LEU A 56 6.36 5.77 9.77
CA LEU A 56 6.90 6.43 10.95
C LEU A 56 5.81 7.00 11.85
N GLU A 57 4.81 7.68 11.26
CA GLU A 57 3.71 8.36 11.95
C GLU A 57 2.73 7.36 12.59
N ALA A 58 2.38 6.29 11.85
CA ALA A 58 1.49 5.23 12.31
C ALA A 58 2.19 4.22 13.22
N ALA A 59 3.52 4.19 13.23
CA ALA A 59 4.33 3.12 13.81
C ALA A 59 3.90 1.74 13.27
N ALA A 60 3.67 1.63 11.96
CA ALA A 60 3.21 0.44 11.26
C ALA A 60 4.18 0.05 10.14
N PHE A 61 4.14 -1.21 9.71
CA PHE A 61 4.78 -1.58 8.45
C PHE A 61 3.97 -1.01 7.28
N VAL A 62 4.66 -0.59 6.22
CA VAL A 62 4.00 -0.24 4.95
C VAL A 62 4.47 -1.20 3.88
N VAL A 63 3.52 -1.82 3.20
CA VAL A 63 3.75 -2.68 2.03
C VAL A 63 3.23 -1.92 0.81
N ASN A 64 4.16 -1.37 0.03
CA ASN A 64 3.85 -0.55 -1.12
C ASN A 64 4.02 -1.34 -2.42
N ALA A 65 3.00 -1.33 -3.27
CA ALA A 65 3.03 -1.88 -4.62
C ALA A 65 2.84 -0.78 -5.66
N THR A 66 3.58 -0.91 -6.77
CA THR A 66 3.44 0.02 -7.91
C THR A 66 3.24 -0.75 -9.21
N GLY A 67 2.51 -0.14 -10.14
CA GLY A 67 2.44 -0.61 -11.50
C GLY A 67 3.78 -0.38 -12.24
N TRP A 68 3.98 -1.11 -13.32
CA TRP A 68 5.09 -0.94 -14.22
C TRP A 68 4.61 -1.07 -15.67
N LEU A 69 5.12 -0.20 -16.53
CA LEU A 69 4.92 -0.29 -17.98
C LEU A 69 6.27 -0.54 -18.65
N ASP A 70 6.35 -1.58 -19.45
CA ASP A 70 7.52 -1.81 -20.29
C ASP A 70 7.53 -0.88 -21.52
N GLU A 71 8.65 -0.84 -22.25
CA GLU A 71 8.80 0.04 -23.42
C GLU A 71 7.78 -0.27 -24.54
N THR A 72 7.32 -1.51 -24.67
CA THR A 72 6.32 -1.91 -25.66
C THR A 72 4.96 -1.32 -25.27
N GLN A 73 4.57 -1.46 -24.02
CA GLN A 73 3.34 -0.88 -23.47
C GLN A 73 3.36 0.65 -23.55
N VAL A 74 4.48 1.27 -23.16
CA VAL A 74 4.68 2.72 -23.27
C VAL A 74 4.52 3.19 -24.72
N ALA A 75 5.11 2.47 -25.69
CA ALA A 75 5.00 2.82 -27.11
C ALA A 75 3.57 2.70 -27.66
N GLN A 76 2.79 1.75 -27.14
CA GLN A 76 1.38 1.57 -27.53
C GLN A 76 0.47 2.68 -26.97
N ILE A 77 0.73 3.12 -25.75
CA ILE A 77 -0.12 4.10 -25.03
C ILE A 77 0.24 5.54 -25.44
N ALA A 78 1.54 5.82 -25.63
CA ALA A 78 2.05 7.17 -25.82
C ALA A 78 2.54 7.41 -27.26
N PRO A 79 1.80 8.18 -28.07
CA PRO A 79 2.15 8.40 -29.47
C PRO A 79 3.38 9.33 -29.66
N THR A 80 3.74 10.13 -28.66
CA THR A 80 4.87 11.08 -28.76
C THR A 80 5.97 10.75 -27.76
N GLU A 81 7.22 11.11 -28.07
CA GLU A 81 8.35 10.89 -27.16
C GLU A 81 8.20 11.64 -25.84
N ALA A 82 7.62 12.82 -25.86
CA ALA A 82 7.34 13.57 -24.64
C ALA A 82 6.40 12.81 -23.69
N LEU A 83 5.33 12.19 -24.23
CA LEU A 83 4.43 11.36 -23.44
C LEU A 83 5.09 10.06 -22.97
N ARG A 84 5.93 9.43 -23.82
CA ARG A 84 6.72 8.26 -23.44
C ARG A 84 7.66 8.59 -22.29
N GLY A 85 8.36 9.72 -22.35
CA GLY A 85 9.20 10.20 -21.27
C GLY A 85 8.44 10.39 -19.96
N ALA A 86 7.19 10.86 -20.02
CA ALA A 86 6.34 11.05 -18.84
C ALA A 86 5.86 9.72 -18.22
N LEU A 87 5.85 8.62 -18.99
CA LEU A 87 5.44 7.30 -18.51
C LEU A 87 6.62 6.42 -18.05
N ARG A 88 7.85 6.87 -18.25
CA ARG A 88 9.03 6.13 -17.80
C ARG A 88 9.36 6.43 -16.35
N GLY A 89 9.80 5.41 -15.62
CA GLY A 89 10.19 5.53 -14.21
C GLY A 89 9.00 5.74 -13.28
N GLY A 90 9.26 6.28 -12.09
CA GLY A 90 8.22 6.57 -11.10
C GLY A 90 7.68 5.35 -10.36
N SER A 91 8.33 4.20 -10.46
CA SER A 91 7.95 2.98 -9.72
C SER A 91 8.83 2.82 -8.48
N LEU A 92 8.21 2.40 -7.38
CA LEU A 92 8.86 2.08 -6.12
C LEU A 92 8.02 1.06 -5.36
N THR A 93 8.24 -0.23 -5.61
CA THR A 93 7.65 -1.29 -4.80
C THR A 93 8.59 -1.60 -3.64
N ALA A 94 8.12 -1.46 -2.41
CA ALA A 94 8.97 -1.53 -1.23
C ALA A 94 8.19 -1.95 0.01
N ILE A 95 8.89 -2.51 0.98
CA ILE A 95 8.39 -2.72 2.34
C ILE A 95 9.12 -1.75 3.25
N VAL A 96 8.38 -1.04 4.12
CA VAL A 96 8.92 -0.05 5.05
C VAL A 96 8.64 -0.49 6.48
N THR A 97 9.66 -0.41 7.34
CA THR A 97 9.53 -0.73 8.76
C THR A 97 8.83 0.38 9.55
N PRO A 98 8.30 0.12 10.76
CA PRO A 98 7.73 1.15 11.63
C PRO A 98 8.67 2.30 12.01
N GLU A 99 9.96 2.17 11.68
CA GLU A 99 10.97 3.21 11.85
C GLU A 99 11.16 4.09 10.61
N GLY A 100 10.36 3.87 9.55
CA GLY A 100 10.45 4.60 8.30
C GLY A 100 11.63 4.19 7.41
N ARG A 101 12.21 2.99 7.61
CA ARG A 101 13.31 2.46 6.80
C ARG A 101 12.80 1.45 5.79
N ILE A 102 13.30 1.52 4.57
CA ILE A 102 13.04 0.48 3.57
C ILE A 102 13.70 -0.81 4.04
N LEU A 103 12.96 -1.91 4.00
CA LEU A 103 13.39 -3.24 4.37
C LEU A 103 13.82 -4.02 3.12
N GLY A 104 15.10 -4.36 3.06
CA GLY A 104 15.69 -5.02 1.89
C GLY A 104 15.83 -4.08 0.69
N GLU A 105 15.86 -4.68 -0.50
CA GLU A 105 16.02 -3.93 -1.76
C GLU A 105 14.65 -3.62 -2.36
N PRO A 106 14.35 -2.36 -2.66
CA PRO A 106 13.12 -1.99 -3.34
C PRO A 106 13.19 -2.37 -4.83
N LEU A 107 12.02 -2.64 -5.42
CA LEU A 107 11.90 -2.82 -6.86
C LEU A 107 11.48 -1.49 -7.51
N THR A 108 12.39 -0.92 -8.30
CA THR A 108 12.18 0.39 -8.95
C THR A 108 11.97 0.31 -10.44
N SER A 109 12.09 -0.89 -11.03
CA SER A 109 11.89 -1.13 -12.45
C SER A 109 11.58 -2.60 -12.72
N GLY A 110 10.87 -2.87 -13.80
CA GLY A 110 10.49 -4.22 -14.20
C GLY A 110 9.38 -4.84 -13.36
N GLU A 111 9.05 -6.08 -13.66
CA GLU A 111 8.09 -6.89 -12.91
C GLU A 111 8.81 -7.75 -11.89
N GLY A 112 8.23 -7.89 -10.69
CA GLY A 112 8.84 -8.71 -9.66
C GLY A 112 8.08 -8.64 -8.34
N LEU A 113 8.68 -9.29 -7.33
CA LEU A 113 8.14 -9.36 -5.98
C LEU A 113 9.17 -8.86 -4.97
N VAL A 114 8.71 -8.05 -4.02
CA VAL A 114 9.45 -7.73 -2.80
C VAL A 114 8.81 -8.49 -1.66
N VAL A 115 9.56 -9.36 -0.99
CA VAL A 115 9.07 -10.23 0.08
C VAL A 115 9.94 -10.08 1.31
N ALA A 116 9.31 -10.01 2.48
CA ALA A 116 10.01 -9.97 3.75
C ALA A 116 9.17 -10.57 4.89
N ASP A 117 9.84 -11.08 5.90
CA ASP A 117 9.20 -11.44 7.17
C ASP A 117 9.02 -10.18 8.04
N LEU A 118 7.82 -9.95 8.56
CA LEU A 118 7.49 -8.78 9.37
C LEU A 118 7.43 -9.16 10.85
N ASP A 119 8.37 -8.65 11.64
CA ASP A 119 8.32 -8.77 13.10
C ASP A 119 7.37 -7.72 13.69
N LEU A 120 6.10 -8.08 13.90
CA LEU A 120 5.08 -7.17 14.45
C LEU A 120 5.40 -6.69 15.86
N THR A 121 6.39 -7.27 16.56
CA THR A 121 6.83 -6.73 17.86
C THR A 121 7.47 -5.35 17.72
N LEU A 122 8.00 -5.01 16.53
CA LEU A 122 8.53 -3.68 16.22
C LEU A 122 7.45 -2.60 16.29
N VAL A 123 6.23 -2.91 15.88
CA VAL A 123 5.07 -2.01 16.01
C VAL A 123 4.86 -1.62 17.48
N THR A 124 4.81 -2.62 18.36
CA THR A 124 4.65 -2.38 19.80
C THR A 124 5.85 -1.61 20.38
N LYS A 125 7.07 -1.97 20.00
CA LYS A 125 8.29 -1.28 20.47
C LYS A 125 8.27 0.19 20.05
N ARG A 126 7.89 0.45 18.80
CA ARG A 126 7.84 1.81 18.25
C ARG A 126 6.74 2.66 18.92
N LYS A 127 5.55 2.10 19.08
CA LYS A 127 4.43 2.79 19.76
C LYS A 127 4.72 3.11 21.22
N ARG A 128 5.55 2.31 21.91
CA ARG A 128 6.00 2.66 23.28
C ARG A 128 6.88 3.91 23.31
N MET A 129 7.61 4.21 22.25
CA MET A 129 8.43 5.41 22.15
C MET A 129 7.61 6.62 21.70
N MET A 130 6.80 6.45 20.67
CA MET A 130 5.96 7.50 20.10
C MET A 130 4.72 6.84 19.48
N ASP A 131 3.55 7.23 19.98
CA ASP A 131 2.25 6.80 19.45
C ASP A 131 1.39 8.05 19.25
N SER A 132 1.22 8.41 17.97
CA SER A 132 0.48 9.61 17.55
C SER A 132 -1.01 9.57 17.91
N VAL A 133 -1.58 8.37 18.05
CA VAL A 133 -2.98 8.15 18.46
C VAL A 133 -3.11 7.66 19.91
N GLY A 134 -1.97 7.48 20.60
CA GLY A 134 -1.88 7.11 22.01
C GLY A 134 -1.41 8.27 22.87
N HIS A 135 -0.22 8.15 23.48
CA HIS A 135 0.25 9.13 24.48
C HIS A 135 0.67 10.49 23.89
N TYR A 136 0.77 10.65 22.57
CA TYR A 136 0.91 11.94 21.90
C TYR A 136 -0.41 12.50 21.36
N ALA A 137 -1.50 11.74 21.44
CA ALA A 137 -2.81 12.26 21.09
C ALA A 137 -3.25 13.35 22.09
N ARG A 138 -3.99 14.32 21.56
CA ARG A 138 -4.59 15.43 22.36
C ARG A 138 -6.09 15.44 22.12
N PRO A 139 -6.83 14.38 22.57
CA PRO A 139 -8.24 14.22 22.27
C PRO A 139 -9.11 15.34 22.86
N GLU A 140 -8.60 16.04 23.87
CA GLU A 140 -9.23 17.22 24.45
C GLU A 140 -9.17 18.47 23.53
N LEU A 141 -8.27 18.45 22.53
CA LEU A 141 -8.11 19.54 21.56
C LEU A 141 -8.43 19.11 20.14
N LEU A 142 -8.06 17.89 19.78
CA LEU A 142 -8.11 17.38 18.39
C LEU A 142 -8.65 15.96 18.39
N HIS A 143 -9.77 15.75 17.71
CA HIS A 143 -10.32 14.42 17.49
C HIS A 143 -10.99 14.34 16.11
N LEU A 144 -10.93 13.16 15.50
CA LEU A 144 -11.56 12.87 14.22
C LEU A 144 -12.94 12.26 14.47
N VAL A 145 -13.96 12.82 13.83
CA VAL A 145 -15.31 12.23 13.79
C VAL A 145 -15.54 11.64 12.42
N ILE A 146 -15.84 10.35 12.39
CA ILE A 146 -16.13 9.63 11.14
C ILE A 146 -17.61 9.29 11.11
N ASP A 147 -18.31 9.69 10.05
CA ASP A 147 -19.65 9.24 9.77
C ASP A 147 -19.61 7.87 9.09
N ALA A 148 -19.80 6.81 9.86
CA ALA A 148 -19.78 5.44 9.39
C ALA A 148 -21.15 4.92 8.94
N ARG A 149 -22.16 5.79 8.82
CA ARG A 149 -23.48 5.39 8.33
C ARG A 149 -23.37 4.95 6.87
N PRO A 150 -24.03 3.85 6.48
CA PRO A 150 -24.09 3.46 5.09
C PRO A 150 -24.68 4.59 4.24
N THR A 151 -23.94 5.10 3.28
CA THR A 151 -24.45 6.05 2.30
C THR A 151 -24.75 5.31 1.00
N SER A 152 -25.96 5.42 0.50
CA SER A 152 -26.29 4.93 -0.84
C SER A 152 -25.70 5.88 -1.89
N PRO A 153 -25.00 5.40 -2.91
CA PRO A 153 -24.58 6.22 -4.04
C PRO A 153 -25.75 6.74 -4.86
N MET A 154 -26.96 6.19 -4.65
CA MET A 154 -28.18 6.59 -5.31
C MET A 154 -29.31 6.68 -4.28
N THR A 155 -29.94 7.85 -4.19
CA THR A 155 -31.19 8.06 -3.48
C THR A 155 -32.29 8.29 -4.49
N SER A 156 -33.46 7.61 -4.34
CA SER A 156 -34.65 7.90 -5.13
C SER A 156 -35.47 9.00 -4.44
N GLU A 157 -35.84 10.04 -5.16
CA GLU A 157 -36.71 11.11 -4.65
C GLU A 157 -38.12 10.58 -4.25
N SER A 158 -38.51 9.40 -4.73
CA SER A 158 -39.79 8.78 -4.41
C SER A 158 -39.83 8.07 -3.05
N GLY A 159 -38.75 8.08 -2.27
CA GLY A 159 -38.66 7.41 -0.95
C GLY A 159 -38.76 5.89 -1.00
N ALA A 160 -38.80 5.28 -2.19
CA ALA A 160 -38.67 3.85 -2.34
C ALA A 160 -37.23 3.41 -2.07
N ALA A 161 -37.03 2.38 -1.26
CA ALA A 161 -35.71 1.78 -1.07
C ALA A 161 -35.16 1.38 -2.44
N PRO A 162 -33.87 1.69 -2.73
CA PRO A 162 -33.25 1.25 -3.97
C PRO A 162 -33.36 -0.28 -4.06
N HIS A 163 -33.79 -0.78 -5.21
CA HIS A 163 -33.76 -2.22 -5.46
C HIS A 163 -32.33 -2.71 -5.27
N PRO A 164 -32.11 -3.77 -4.46
CA PRO A 164 -30.81 -4.35 -4.36
C PRO A 164 -30.35 -4.74 -5.78
N LEU A 165 -29.15 -4.28 -6.16
CA LEU A 165 -28.53 -4.74 -7.39
C LEU A 165 -28.47 -6.27 -7.34
N PRO A 166 -28.81 -6.97 -8.43
CA PRO A 166 -28.66 -8.42 -8.46
C PRO A 166 -27.21 -8.77 -8.08
N ALA A 167 -27.06 -9.69 -7.13
CA ALA A 167 -25.76 -10.18 -6.74
C ALA A 167 -25.06 -10.68 -8.01
N ILE A 168 -23.92 -10.12 -8.33
CA ILE A 168 -23.06 -10.64 -9.39
C ILE A 168 -22.50 -11.94 -8.85
N THR A 169 -23.11 -13.07 -9.22
CA THR A 169 -22.54 -14.37 -8.97
C THR A 169 -21.34 -14.49 -9.91
N ILE A 170 -20.14 -14.34 -9.37
CA ILE A 170 -18.92 -14.72 -10.10
C ILE A 170 -18.95 -16.24 -10.13
N GLU A 171 -19.46 -16.81 -11.22
CA GLU A 171 -19.24 -18.23 -11.49
C GLU A 171 -17.72 -18.40 -11.64
N GLU A 172 -17.14 -19.21 -10.77
CA GLU A 172 -15.76 -19.68 -10.88
C GLU A 172 -15.62 -20.57 -12.12
N THR A 173 -15.64 -19.96 -13.30
CA THR A 173 -15.23 -20.63 -14.54
C THR A 173 -13.76 -20.30 -14.78
N HIS A 174 -12.90 -21.01 -14.06
CA HIS A 174 -11.59 -21.42 -14.58
C HIS A 174 -10.93 -22.37 -13.60
N THR A 175 -11.25 -23.65 -13.70
CA THR A 175 -10.26 -24.68 -13.43
C THR A 175 -9.12 -24.50 -14.43
N ARG A 176 -8.17 -23.63 -14.10
CA ARG A 176 -6.87 -23.67 -14.77
C ARG A 176 -6.22 -24.99 -14.37
N ASP A 177 -6.04 -25.83 -15.38
CA ASP A 177 -5.19 -27.03 -15.31
C ASP A 177 -3.83 -26.64 -14.70
N ARG A 178 -3.58 -27.12 -13.47
CA ARG A 178 -2.34 -26.86 -12.71
C ARG A 178 -1.20 -27.79 -13.15
N SER A 179 -1.06 -28.04 -14.41
CA SER A 179 0.00 -28.90 -14.95
C SER A 179 1.01 -28.12 -15.79
N THR A 180 1.49 -26.98 -15.38
CA THR A 180 2.83 -26.49 -15.81
C THR A 180 3.15 -25.20 -15.09
N SER A 181 4.27 -25.21 -14.34
CA SER A 181 5.00 -24.09 -13.74
C SER A 181 4.25 -23.25 -12.71
N ASP A 182 4.29 -23.69 -11.47
CA ASP A 182 4.05 -22.87 -10.28
C ASP A 182 5.30 -21.97 -10.05
N PRO A 183 5.21 -20.65 -10.22
CA PRO A 183 6.34 -19.76 -9.96
C PRO A 183 6.75 -19.73 -8.48
N LEU A 184 5.88 -20.19 -7.58
CA LEU A 184 6.16 -20.24 -6.15
C LEU A 184 6.99 -21.46 -5.74
N ALA A 185 7.07 -22.49 -6.58
CA ALA A 185 7.90 -23.66 -6.31
C ALA A 185 9.41 -23.38 -6.41
N GLN A 186 9.83 -22.23 -6.92
CA GLN A 186 11.23 -21.80 -7.01
C GLN A 186 11.71 -20.94 -5.83
N LEU A 187 10.85 -20.65 -4.85
CA LEU A 187 11.19 -19.78 -3.71
C LEU A 187 11.75 -20.54 -2.49
N ASP A 188 12.12 -21.81 -2.63
CA ASP A 188 12.65 -22.61 -1.51
C ASP A 188 14.17 -22.48 -1.32
N HIS A 189 14.74 -21.30 -1.57
CA HIS A 189 16.10 -20.97 -1.16
C HIS A 189 16.07 -19.84 -0.14
N ARG A 190 15.75 -20.21 1.12
CA ARG A 190 15.97 -19.35 2.29
C ARG A 190 17.47 -19.13 2.46
N THR A 191 17.97 -18.02 2.00
CA THR A 191 19.26 -17.53 2.43
C THR A 191 19.04 -16.76 3.74
N PRO A 192 19.57 -17.20 4.88
CA PRO A 192 19.50 -16.42 6.12
C PRO A 192 20.32 -15.14 5.93
N ILE A 193 19.73 -13.99 6.14
CA ILE A 193 20.47 -12.73 6.23
C ILE A 193 21.17 -12.72 7.59
N THR A 194 22.41 -13.22 7.61
CA THR A 194 23.35 -13.00 8.71
C THR A 194 24.10 -11.71 8.43
N GLY A 195 23.78 -10.67 9.17
CA GLY A 195 24.47 -9.38 9.06
C GLY A 195 24.02 -8.41 10.13
N ALA A 196 24.29 -8.72 11.39
CA ALA A 196 24.35 -7.71 12.42
C ALA A 196 25.73 -7.07 12.40
N PRO A 197 25.90 -5.75 12.21
CA PRO A 197 27.14 -5.09 12.52
C PRO A 197 27.24 -4.92 14.03
N ALA A 198 28.34 -5.43 14.61
CA ALA A 198 28.77 -5.14 15.97
C ALA A 198 29.20 -3.66 16.07
N ARG A 199 28.80 -3.05 17.18
CA ARG A 199 29.10 -1.78 17.84
C ARG A 199 28.09 -0.66 17.63
#